data_640e1577af86ab0b78f15a286251a8e7
#
_entry.id   640e1577af86ab0b78f15a286251a8e7
#
_cell.length_a   1.000
_cell.length_b   1.000
_cell.length_c   1.000
_cell.angle_alpha   90.00
_cell.angle_beta   90.00
_cell.angle_gamma   90.00
#
_symmetry.space_group_name_H-M   'P 1'
#
loop_
_entity.id
_entity.type
_entity.pdbx_description
1 polymer ?
#
loop_
_entity_poly.entity_id
_entity_poly.type
_entity_poly.pdbx_seq_one_letter_code
_entity_poly.pdbx_strand_id
1 'polypeptide(L)'
;DLRELDENGNTLEGGITVEGAVMMPQYIKVDDQKKLFDNCKLGDIITFNPRKAYPANDAEVASLLKIDNKDIGKHIGDFSYQITEITRYVNAENNKELWDSVYGPDANINDEATFRKTIAEGVSKQLERDSDYKFMIDVRAYAEKKVGKLQFPDALLKRIMLSNNEDKGAEFVEKNYEQSIKELEWHLIRDRIAQANNIKIEDADIRESAAQMARAQFAQYGMSNVPDEYIDKYVNDMLKNRKDIEPFVDAALDKKLSAVLKTIVKLKKKSVSLDEFNKLIEPTDTEKPVKAKRTKKADKAENEEK
;
A
#
# COMPACT_ATOMS: atom_id res chain seq x y z
N ASP A 1 -21.69 -18.39 20.56
CA ASP A 1 -23.01 -18.59 19.92
C ASP A 1 -23.94 -17.48 20.32
N LEU A 2 -24.72 -16.98 19.37
CA LEU A 2 -25.59 -15.83 19.56
C LEU A 2 -27.02 -16.23 19.23
N ARG A 3 -28.00 -15.83 20.08
CA ARG A 3 -29.40 -16.13 19.89
C ARG A 3 -30.28 -14.93 20.26
N GLU A 4 -31.24 -14.63 19.41
CA GLU A 4 -32.22 -13.57 19.65
C GLU A 4 -33.16 -13.92 20.82
N LEU A 5 -33.48 -12.92 21.65
CA LEU A 5 -34.34 -13.11 22.82
C LEU A 5 -35.69 -12.42 22.61
N ASP A 6 -36.75 -13.01 23.22
CA ASP A 6 -38.05 -12.39 23.35
C ASP A 6 -38.09 -11.33 24.48
N GLU A 7 -39.20 -10.66 24.68
CA GLU A 7 -39.39 -9.63 25.72
C GLU A 7 -39.25 -10.20 27.14
N ASN A 8 -39.35 -11.51 27.33
CA ASN A 8 -39.22 -12.20 28.62
C ASN A 8 -37.77 -12.71 28.84
N GLY A 9 -36.86 -12.52 27.88
CA GLY A 9 -35.48 -12.98 27.97
C GLY A 9 -35.31 -14.46 27.59
N ASN A 10 -36.29 -15.10 26.99
CA ASN A 10 -36.16 -16.46 26.45
C ASN A 10 -35.69 -16.42 24.99
N THR A 11 -35.13 -17.51 24.50
CA THR A 11 -34.81 -17.61 23.07
C THR A 11 -36.04 -17.47 22.21
N LEU A 12 -36.02 -16.51 21.28
CA LEU A 12 -37.13 -16.24 20.39
C LEU A 12 -37.30 -17.38 19.38
N GLU A 13 -38.46 -18.00 19.33
CA GLU A 13 -38.77 -19.07 18.37
C GLU A 13 -38.78 -18.50 16.95
N GLY A 14 -37.95 -19.06 16.05
CA GLY A 14 -37.74 -18.51 14.70
C GLY A 14 -36.88 -17.26 14.63
N GLY A 15 -36.34 -16.76 15.76
CA GLY A 15 -35.41 -15.66 15.82
C GLY A 15 -34.01 -16.02 15.28
N ILE A 16 -33.14 -15.01 15.21
CA ILE A 16 -31.77 -15.18 14.71
C ILE A 16 -30.96 -16.08 15.66
N THR A 17 -30.30 -17.07 15.06
CA THR A 17 -29.28 -17.90 15.73
C THR A 17 -28.01 -17.90 14.89
N VAL A 18 -26.88 -17.50 15.51
CA VAL A 18 -25.57 -17.49 14.86
C VAL A 18 -24.61 -18.35 15.65
N GLU A 19 -24.14 -19.42 15.05
CA GLU A 19 -23.07 -20.25 15.59
C GLU A 19 -21.71 -19.66 15.24
N GLY A 20 -20.77 -19.68 16.20
CA GLY A 20 -19.41 -19.15 16.02
C GLY A 20 -19.38 -17.66 15.67
N ALA A 21 -20.27 -16.86 16.25
CA ALA A 21 -20.24 -15.41 16.10
C ALA A 21 -18.97 -14.83 16.77
N VAL A 22 -18.14 -14.14 16.01
CA VAL A 22 -16.92 -13.50 16.53
C VAL A 22 -17.20 -12.04 16.85
N MET A 23 -16.87 -11.61 18.06
CA MET A 23 -17.01 -10.24 18.50
C MET A 23 -15.76 -9.79 19.27
N MET A 24 -15.36 -8.55 19.05
CA MET A 24 -14.26 -7.92 19.81
C MET A 24 -14.83 -6.85 20.73
N PRO A 25 -14.93 -7.08 22.05
CA PRO A 25 -15.52 -6.13 23.01
C PRO A 25 -14.85 -4.75 22.99
N GLN A 26 -13.56 -4.66 22.62
CA GLN A 26 -12.85 -3.37 22.51
C GLN A 26 -13.47 -2.41 21.48
N TYR A 27 -14.19 -2.91 20.48
CA TYR A 27 -14.85 -2.09 19.45
C TYR A 27 -16.29 -1.70 19.80
N ILE A 28 -16.83 -2.21 20.90
CA ILE A 28 -18.12 -1.76 21.43
C ILE A 28 -18.00 -0.28 21.81
N LYS A 29 -18.92 0.54 21.30
CA LYS A 29 -18.88 2.01 21.46
C LYS A 29 -19.52 2.52 22.74
N VAL A 30 -20.43 1.74 23.32
CA VAL A 30 -21.18 2.11 24.52
C VAL A 30 -20.63 1.36 25.73
N ASP A 31 -20.14 2.11 26.71
CA ASP A 31 -19.44 1.55 27.87
C ASP A 31 -20.25 0.55 28.66
N ASP A 32 -21.57 0.77 28.81
CA ASP A 32 -22.45 -0.14 29.54
C ASP A 32 -22.56 -1.50 28.84
N GLN A 33 -22.59 -1.52 27.50
CA GLN A 33 -22.58 -2.75 26.72
C GLN A 33 -21.20 -3.42 26.73
N LYS A 34 -20.15 -2.64 26.73
CA LYS A 34 -18.77 -3.14 26.78
C LYS A 34 -18.46 -3.82 28.11
N LYS A 35 -18.88 -3.22 29.24
CA LYS A 35 -18.67 -3.76 30.60
C LYS A 35 -19.31 -5.13 30.82
N LEU A 36 -20.35 -5.48 30.05
CA LEU A 36 -20.97 -6.81 30.13
C LEU A 36 -20.00 -7.94 29.78
N PHE A 37 -18.96 -7.63 29.02
CA PHE A 37 -17.94 -8.58 28.58
C PHE A 37 -16.65 -8.54 29.45
N ASP A 38 -16.61 -7.69 30.48
CA ASP A 38 -15.47 -7.65 31.39
C ASP A 38 -15.42 -8.93 32.25
N ASN A 39 -14.22 -9.53 32.29
CA ASN A 39 -13.96 -10.75 33.08
C ASN A 39 -14.76 -12.00 32.71
N CYS A 40 -15.31 -12.07 31.49
CA CYS A 40 -16.03 -13.24 31.01
C CYS A 40 -15.15 -14.51 31.00
N LYS A 41 -15.78 -15.64 31.15
CA LYS A 41 -15.19 -16.98 31.11
C LYS A 41 -15.84 -17.84 30.02
N LEU A 42 -15.15 -18.89 29.63
CA LEU A 42 -15.72 -19.91 28.76
C LEU A 42 -17.01 -20.49 29.38
N GLY A 43 -18.06 -20.56 28.59
CA GLY A 43 -19.38 -21.03 29.00
C GLY A 43 -20.32 -19.95 29.53
N ASP A 44 -19.85 -18.74 29.81
CA ASP A 44 -20.71 -17.64 30.26
C ASP A 44 -21.71 -17.27 29.16
N ILE A 45 -22.93 -16.92 29.61
CA ILE A 45 -23.97 -16.41 28.72
C ILE A 45 -24.26 -14.96 29.10
N ILE A 46 -24.05 -14.06 28.14
CA ILE A 46 -24.19 -12.62 28.32
C ILE A 46 -25.35 -12.13 27.49
N THR A 47 -26.26 -11.41 28.14
CA THR A 47 -27.35 -10.71 27.45
C THR A 47 -26.88 -9.30 27.09
N PHE A 48 -26.88 -8.97 25.80
CA PHE A 48 -26.52 -7.66 25.31
C PHE A 48 -27.38 -7.26 24.11
N ASN A 49 -27.33 -5.98 23.75
CA ASN A 49 -28.04 -5.47 22.59
C ASN A 49 -27.06 -5.08 21.48
N PRO A 50 -27.00 -5.78 20.35
CA PRO A 50 -26.09 -5.44 19.25
C PRO A 50 -26.27 -4.02 18.72
N ARG A 51 -27.53 -3.54 18.64
CA ARG A 51 -27.83 -2.20 18.17
C ARG A 51 -27.35 -1.10 19.12
N LYS A 52 -27.48 -1.33 20.43
CA LYS A 52 -26.92 -0.43 21.45
C LYS A 52 -25.40 -0.50 21.52
N ALA A 53 -24.81 -1.68 21.34
CA ALA A 53 -23.38 -1.88 21.36
C ALA A 53 -22.67 -1.13 20.21
N TYR A 54 -23.31 -1.11 19.03
CA TYR A 54 -22.77 -0.50 17.82
C TYR A 54 -23.72 0.56 17.22
N PRO A 55 -23.96 1.68 17.93
CA PRO A 55 -24.85 2.73 17.45
C PRO A 55 -24.29 3.33 16.14
N ALA A 56 -25.13 3.48 15.14
CA ALA A 56 -24.78 4.01 13.82
C ALA A 56 -23.74 3.19 13.01
N ASN A 57 -23.48 1.93 13.37
CA ASN A 57 -22.63 1.02 12.59
C ASN A 57 -23.43 -0.21 12.15
N ASP A 58 -24.23 -0.04 11.11
CA ASP A 58 -25.08 -1.09 10.55
C ASP A 58 -24.27 -2.27 10.01
N ALA A 59 -23.10 -1.99 9.43
CA ALA A 59 -22.24 -3.03 8.87
C ALA A 59 -21.73 -4.00 9.95
N GLU A 60 -21.39 -3.51 11.14
CA GLU A 60 -20.93 -4.33 12.25
C GLU A 60 -22.07 -5.20 12.81
N VAL A 61 -23.26 -4.60 12.99
CA VAL A 61 -24.46 -5.33 13.45
C VAL A 61 -24.85 -6.42 12.45
N ALA A 62 -24.89 -6.09 11.14
CA ALA A 62 -25.20 -7.06 10.09
C ALA A 62 -24.19 -8.21 10.04
N SER A 63 -22.92 -7.91 10.17
CA SER A 63 -21.84 -8.91 10.21
C SER A 63 -21.97 -9.83 11.42
N LEU A 64 -22.24 -9.28 12.60
CA LEU A 64 -22.39 -10.05 13.84
C LEU A 64 -23.62 -10.97 13.79
N LEU A 65 -24.75 -10.46 13.27
CA LEU A 65 -26.01 -11.21 13.16
C LEU A 65 -26.07 -12.10 11.91
N LYS A 66 -25.11 -11.98 10.99
CA LYS A 66 -25.06 -12.64 9.67
C LYS A 66 -26.34 -12.40 8.84
N ILE A 67 -26.80 -11.14 8.80
CA ILE A 67 -27.99 -10.70 8.04
C ILE A 67 -27.64 -9.55 7.08
N ASP A 68 -28.56 -9.25 6.17
CA ASP A 68 -28.44 -8.07 5.30
C ASP A 68 -28.70 -6.77 6.09
N ASN A 69 -27.99 -5.68 5.71
CA ASN A 69 -28.17 -4.36 6.33
C ASN A 69 -29.63 -3.88 6.35
N LYS A 70 -30.45 -4.24 5.34
CA LYS A 70 -31.86 -3.89 5.23
C LYS A 70 -32.74 -4.55 6.28
N ASP A 71 -32.30 -5.66 6.88
CA ASP A 71 -33.07 -6.45 7.84
C ASP A 71 -32.72 -6.11 9.30
N ILE A 72 -31.69 -5.31 9.56
CA ILE A 72 -31.28 -4.92 10.93
C ILE A 72 -32.43 -4.29 11.72
N GLY A 73 -33.28 -3.48 11.06
CA GLY A 73 -34.42 -2.82 11.71
C GLY A 73 -35.48 -3.77 12.27
N LYS A 74 -35.47 -5.05 11.88
CA LYS A 74 -36.39 -6.10 12.36
C LYS A 74 -35.87 -6.78 13.64
N HIS A 75 -34.56 -6.66 13.92
CA HIS A 75 -33.85 -7.37 14.98
C HIS A 75 -33.12 -6.37 15.90
N ILE A 76 -33.92 -5.57 16.60
CA ILE A 76 -33.45 -4.51 17.52
C ILE A 76 -33.46 -4.93 18.99
N GLY A 77 -33.89 -6.16 19.26
CA GLY A 77 -34.01 -6.75 20.60
C GLY A 77 -32.66 -7.09 21.23
N ASP A 78 -32.77 -7.71 22.39
CA ASP A 78 -31.61 -8.23 23.09
C ASP A 78 -31.25 -9.63 22.57
N PHE A 79 -29.99 -10.01 22.72
CA PHE A 79 -29.45 -11.30 22.32
C PHE A 79 -28.68 -11.93 23.46
N SER A 80 -28.79 -13.24 23.61
CA SER A 80 -27.86 -14.01 24.44
C SER A 80 -26.61 -14.36 23.64
N TYR A 81 -25.42 -14.14 24.22
CA TYR A 81 -24.14 -14.49 23.64
C TYR A 81 -23.43 -15.48 24.55
N GLN A 82 -23.39 -16.73 24.13
CA GLN A 82 -22.66 -17.78 24.84
C GLN A 82 -21.22 -17.81 24.37
N ILE A 83 -20.28 -17.69 25.33
CA ILE A 83 -18.84 -17.68 25.06
C ILE A 83 -18.37 -19.12 24.92
N THR A 84 -18.06 -19.51 23.71
CA THR A 84 -17.54 -20.84 23.36
C THR A 84 -16.03 -20.86 23.22
N GLU A 85 -15.43 -19.69 22.89
CA GLU A 85 -13.98 -19.54 22.75
C GLU A 85 -13.59 -18.11 23.14
N ILE A 86 -12.43 -17.97 23.76
CA ILE A 86 -11.81 -16.68 24.05
C ILE A 86 -10.42 -16.66 23.43
N THR A 87 -10.23 -15.83 22.41
CA THR A 87 -8.93 -15.59 21.81
C THR A 87 -8.39 -14.24 22.23
N ARG A 88 -7.10 -14.15 22.47
CA ARG A 88 -6.42 -12.89 22.81
C ARG A 88 -5.28 -12.65 21.87
N TYR A 89 -5.20 -11.43 21.40
CA TYR A 89 -4.02 -10.98 20.66
C TYR A 89 -2.90 -10.73 21.67
N VAL A 90 -1.87 -11.53 21.64
CA VAL A 90 -0.66 -11.38 22.44
C VAL A 90 0.55 -11.24 21.53
N ASN A 91 1.53 -10.45 21.94
CA ASN A 91 2.79 -10.40 21.22
C ASN A 91 3.43 -11.79 21.22
N ALA A 92 3.94 -12.21 20.07
CA ALA A 92 4.70 -13.45 19.98
C ALA A 92 5.95 -13.40 20.87
N GLU A 93 6.30 -14.52 21.46
CA GLU A 93 7.56 -14.64 22.20
C GLU A 93 8.73 -14.54 21.23
N ASN A 94 9.84 -13.93 21.69
CA ASN A 94 11.05 -13.82 20.90
C ASN A 94 11.82 -15.15 20.90
N ASN A 95 11.34 -16.08 20.10
CA ASN A 95 11.83 -17.44 19.99
C ASN A 95 11.94 -17.88 18.52
N LYS A 96 12.42 -19.11 18.31
CA LYS A 96 12.60 -19.66 16.96
C LYS A 96 11.30 -19.70 16.14
N GLU A 97 10.16 -19.93 16.76
CA GLU A 97 8.87 -19.95 16.08
C GLU A 97 8.53 -18.61 15.45
N LEU A 98 8.74 -17.52 16.17
CA LEU A 98 8.62 -16.15 15.63
C LEU A 98 9.60 -15.93 14.49
N TRP A 99 10.87 -16.31 14.66
CA TRP A 99 11.90 -16.06 13.64
C TRP A 99 11.61 -16.81 12.35
N ASP A 100 11.20 -18.07 12.46
CA ASP A 100 10.81 -18.92 11.31
C ASP A 100 9.51 -18.40 10.64
N SER A 101 8.57 -17.81 11.42
CA SER A 101 7.36 -17.22 10.84
C SER A 101 7.63 -15.94 10.05
N VAL A 102 8.64 -15.15 10.47
CA VAL A 102 9.00 -13.87 9.82
C VAL A 102 9.87 -14.08 8.59
N TYR A 103 10.88 -14.95 8.67
CA TYR A 103 11.90 -15.11 7.61
C TYR A 103 11.84 -16.45 6.89
N GLY A 104 11.02 -17.38 7.36
CA GLY A 104 10.99 -18.76 6.92
C GLY A 104 12.03 -19.64 7.62
N PRO A 105 11.77 -20.95 7.72
CA PRO A 105 12.67 -21.90 8.40
C PRO A 105 14.04 -22.03 7.70
N ASP A 106 14.09 -21.77 6.40
CA ASP A 106 15.31 -21.86 5.58
C ASP A 106 16.27 -20.69 5.82
N ALA A 107 15.84 -19.64 6.51
CA ALA A 107 16.70 -18.51 6.86
C ALA A 107 17.80 -18.84 7.88
N ASN A 108 17.72 -20.02 8.52
CA ASN A 108 18.70 -20.53 9.48
C ASN A 108 19.01 -19.57 10.65
N ILE A 109 17.99 -18.84 11.12
CA ILE A 109 18.10 -17.96 12.29
C ILE A 109 17.90 -18.84 13.54
N ASN A 110 18.97 -18.99 14.33
CA ASN A 110 18.97 -19.92 15.46
C ASN A 110 19.17 -19.25 16.82
N ASP A 111 19.35 -17.93 16.84
CA ASP A 111 19.53 -17.13 18.07
C ASP A 111 18.99 -15.71 17.87
N GLU A 112 18.68 -15.05 19.01
CA GLU A 112 18.14 -13.70 19.01
C GLU A 112 19.12 -12.66 18.41
N ALA A 113 20.41 -12.83 18.60
CA ALA A 113 21.40 -11.90 18.08
C ALA A 113 21.41 -11.91 16.55
N THR A 114 21.36 -13.10 15.94
CA THR A 114 21.22 -13.27 14.49
C THR A 114 19.89 -12.69 13.98
N PHE A 115 18.78 -12.93 14.68
CA PHE A 115 17.48 -12.37 14.32
C PHE A 115 17.51 -10.83 14.30
N ARG A 116 18.01 -10.21 15.39
CA ARG A 116 18.15 -8.75 15.49
C ARG A 116 19.10 -8.19 14.43
N LYS A 117 20.18 -8.88 14.13
CA LYS A 117 21.13 -8.49 13.08
C LYS A 117 20.45 -8.51 11.70
N THR A 118 19.71 -9.56 11.39
CA THR A 118 18.98 -9.68 10.12
C THR A 118 17.94 -8.57 9.95
N ILE A 119 17.20 -8.24 11.01
CA ILE A 119 16.29 -7.09 11.01
C ILE A 119 17.05 -5.78 10.75
N ALA A 120 18.13 -5.54 11.49
CA ALA A 120 18.93 -4.32 11.36
C ALA A 120 19.50 -4.16 9.93
N GLU A 121 19.98 -5.23 9.34
CA GLU A 121 20.46 -5.24 7.95
C GLU A 121 19.34 -4.95 6.95
N GLY A 122 18.15 -5.52 7.17
CA GLY A 122 16.97 -5.26 6.35
C GLY A 122 16.54 -3.79 6.41
N VAL A 123 16.44 -3.24 7.61
CA VAL A 123 16.13 -1.82 7.84
C VAL A 123 17.21 -0.92 7.23
N SER A 124 18.48 -1.25 7.43
CA SER A 124 19.61 -0.48 6.84
C SER A 124 19.54 -0.43 5.32
N LYS A 125 19.27 -1.57 4.67
CA LYS A 125 19.09 -1.64 3.21
C LYS A 125 17.88 -0.84 2.73
N GLN A 126 16.81 -0.80 3.50
CA GLN A 126 15.64 0.02 3.17
C GLN A 126 15.98 1.50 3.27
N LEU A 127 16.58 1.95 4.36
CA LEU A 127 16.99 3.34 4.56
C LEU A 127 18.04 3.79 3.54
N GLU A 128 18.91 2.88 3.09
CA GLU A 128 19.85 3.18 2.01
C GLU A 128 19.12 3.48 0.69
N ARG A 129 18.13 2.65 0.32
CA ARG A 129 17.30 2.91 -0.88
C ARG A 129 16.56 4.24 -0.79
N ASP A 130 15.98 4.54 0.36
CA ASP A 130 15.27 5.79 0.59
C ASP A 130 16.22 7.00 0.49
N SER A 131 17.43 6.84 1.04
CA SER A 131 18.51 7.85 0.94
C SER A 131 18.97 8.02 -0.51
N ASP A 132 19.04 6.95 -1.29
CA ASP A 132 19.39 7.00 -2.72
C ASP A 132 18.32 7.71 -3.54
N TYR A 133 17.08 7.46 -3.24
CA TYR A 133 15.96 8.18 -3.84
C TYR A 133 16.04 9.69 -3.56
N LYS A 134 16.26 10.06 -2.28
CA LYS A 134 16.46 11.47 -1.92
C LYS A 134 17.67 12.09 -2.61
N PHE A 135 18.76 11.35 -2.72
CA PHE A 135 19.95 11.81 -3.45
C PHE A 135 19.63 12.12 -4.91
N MET A 136 18.85 11.29 -5.60
CA MET A 136 18.44 11.54 -6.98
C MET A 136 17.52 12.75 -7.12
N ILE A 137 16.62 13.01 -6.15
CA ILE A 137 15.85 14.25 -6.09
C ILE A 137 16.79 15.46 -6.01
N ASP A 138 17.80 15.41 -5.15
CA ASP A 138 18.76 16.49 -4.99
C ASP A 138 19.63 16.68 -6.24
N VAL A 139 20.03 15.59 -6.89
CA VAL A 139 20.77 15.61 -8.18
C VAL A 139 19.92 16.30 -9.25
N ARG A 140 18.65 15.94 -9.37
CA ARG A 140 17.71 16.57 -10.30
C ARG A 140 17.62 18.07 -10.05
N ALA A 141 17.30 18.48 -8.84
CA ALA A 141 17.16 19.90 -8.48
C ALA A 141 18.46 20.70 -8.72
N TYR A 142 19.60 20.10 -8.41
CA TYR A 142 20.89 20.73 -8.66
C TYR A 142 21.19 20.86 -10.16
N ALA A 143 20.96 19.80 -10.93
CA ALA A 143 21.25 19.75 -12.36
C ALA A 143 20.35 20.72 -13.14
N GLU A 144 19.04 20.73 -12.88
CA GLU A 144 18.08 21.67 -13.46
C GLU A 144 18.49 23.13 -13.17
N LYS A 145 18.87 23.42 -11.93
CA LYS A 145 19.37 24.75 -11.56
C LYS A 145 20.65 25.14 -12.29
N LYS A 146 21.55 24.18 -12.56
CA LYS A 146 22.83 24.42 -13.24
C LYS A 146 22.67 24.62 -14.74
N VAL A 147 21.83 23.83 -15.36
CA VAL A 147 21.54 23.88 -16.80
C VAL A 147 20.70 25.13 -17.11
N GLY A 148 19.79 25.51 -16.23
CA GLY A 148 18.84 26.57 -16.44
C GLY A 148 17.73 26.14 -17.40
N LYS A 149 16.91 27.08 -17.84
CA LYS A 149 15.73 26.79 -18.67
C LYS A 149 16.15 26.46 -20.11
N LEU A 150 15.78 25.25 -20.55
CA LEU A 150 15.93 24.85 -21.94
C LEU A 150 14.83 25.45 -22.82
N GLN A 151 15.13 25.63 -24.11
CA GLN A 151 14.17 26.11 -25.09
C GLN A 151 13.67 24.94 -25.92
N PHE A 152 12.38 24.81 -26.02
CA PHE A 152 11.71 23.73 -26.75
C PHE A 152 10.82 24.29 -27.86
N PRO A 153 10.60 23.54 -28.96
CA PRO A 153 9.64 23.87 -29.99
C PRO A 153 8.21 23.56 -29.52
N ASP A 154 7.65 24.40 -28.63
CA ASP A 154 6.41 24.16 -27.90
C ASP A 154 5.24 23.75 -28.83
N ALA A 155 5.09 24.44 -29.96
CA ALA A 155 4.01 24.13 -30.91
C ALA A 155 4.11 22.70 -31.48
N LEU A 156 5.35 22.23 -31.74
CA LEU A 156 5.58 20.85 -32.21
C LEU A 156 5.30 19.84 -31.10
N LEU A 157 5.82 20.09 -29.90
CA LEU A 157 5.66 19.17 -28.75
C LEU A 157 4.21 19.05 -28.32
N LYS A 158 3.44 20.14 -28.29
CA LYS A 158 1.99 20.11 -28.04
C LYS A 158 1.25 19.27 -29.08
N ARG A 159 1.62 19.39 -30.35
CA ARG A 159 1.03 18.58 -31.43
C ARG A 159 1.35 17.09 -31.29
N ILE A 160 2.60 16.75 -30.94
CA ILE A 160 3.00 15.36 -30.68
C ILE A 160 2.23 14.82 -29.45
N MET A 161 2.15 15.60 -28.37
CA MET A 161 1.43 15.21 -27.16
C MET A 161 -0.07 14.98 -27.44
N LEU A 162 -0.67 15.83 -28.29
CA LEU A 162 -2.06 15.65 -28.71
C LEU A 162 -2.25 14.38 -29.55
N SER A 163 -1.35 14.12 -30.51
CA SER A 163 -1.40 12.89 -31.32
C SER A 163 -1.26 11.62 -30.49
N ASN A 164 -0.45 11.66 -29.42
CA ASN A 164 -0.28 10.52 -28.52
C ASN A 164 -1.43 10.36 -27.50
N ASN A 165 -2.34 11.34 -27.41
CA ASN A 165 -3.46 11.37 -26.46
C ASN A 165 -4.73 11.89 -27.15
N GLU A 166 -5.05 11.38 -28.34
CA GLU A 166 -6.20 11.82 -29.13
C GLU A 166 -7.52 11.64 -28.37
N ASP A 167 -7.63 10.59 -27.57
CA ASP A 167 -8.77 10.27 -26.68
C ASP A 167 -9.02 11.32 -25.58
N LYS A 168 -7.98 12.05 -25.18
CA LYS A 168 -8.04 13.04 -24.07
C LYS A 168 -8.22 14.47 -24.53
N GLY A 169 -7.94 14.77 -25.79
CA GLY A 169 -8.15 16.06 -26.42
C GLY A 169 -7.19 17.18 -26.03
N ALA A 170 -7.41 18.38 -26.60
CA ALA A 170 -6.51 19.51 -26.46
C ALA A 170 -6.45 20.09 -25.02
N GLU A 171 -7.55 20.04 -24.27
CA GLU A 171 -7.59 20.53 -22.89
C GLU A 171 -6.63 19.74 -21.98
N PHE A 172 -6.54 18.44 -22.19
CA PHE A 172 -5.58 17.58 -21.49
C PHE A 172 -4.14 18.02 -21.78
N VAL A 173 -3.83 18.35 -23.05
CA VAL A 173 -2.49 18.81 -23.47
C VAL A 173 -2.15 20.13 -22.76
N GLU A 174 -3.03 21.13 -22.84
CA GLU A 174 -2.77 22.43 -22.20
C GLU A 174 -2.54 22.31 -20.68
N LYS A 175 -3.32 21.47 -20.03
CA LYS A 175 -3.21 21.27 -18.57
C LYS A 175 -1.94 20.56 -18.13
N ASN A 176 -1.44 19.63 -18.95
CA ASN A 176 -0.32 18.77 -18.57
C ASN A 176 1.00 19.12 -19.26
N TYR A 177 0.98 20.08 -20.21
CA TYR A 177 2.14 20.42 -21.03
C TYR A 177 3.34 20.88 -20.20
N GLU A 178 3.15 21.80 -19.26
CA GLU A 178 4.25 22.32 -18.44
C GLU A 178 4.94 21.20 -17.63
N GLN A 179 4.14 20.28 -17.08
CA GLN A 179 4.69 19.15 -16.34
C GLN A 179 5.44 18.19 -17.27
N SER A 180 4.89 17.91 -18.45
CA SER A 180 5.55 17.06 -19.44
C SER A 180 6.87 17.65 -19.94
N ILE A 181 6.96 18.98 -20.09
CA ILE A 181 8.20 19.64 -20.46
C ILE A 181 9.26 19.55 -19.35
N LYS A 182 8.89 19.70 -18.08
CA LYS A 182 9.81 19.52 -16.96
C LYS A 182 10.36 18.08 -16.91
N GLU A 183 9.51 17.10 -17.14
CA GLU A 183 9.99 15.70 -17.20
C GLU A 183 10.91 15.48 -18.41
N LEU A 184 10.56 16.00 -19.60
CA LEU A 184 11.42 15.92 -20.78
C LEU A 184 12.78 16.61 -20.53
N GLU A 185 12.78 17.77 -19.91
CA GLU A 185 14.01 18.49 -19.53
C GLU A 185 14.89 17.65 -18.63
N TRP A 186 14.30 17.03 -17.59
CA TRP A 186 15.02 16.14 -16.71
C TRP A 186 15.56 14.89 -17.44
N HIS A 187 14.77 14.25 -18.30
CA HIS A 187 15.22 13.11 -19.10
C HIS A 187 16.44 13.46 -19.95
N LEU A 188 16.42 14.60 -20.65
CA LEU A 188 17.54 15.05 -21.46
C LEU A 188 18.80 15.32 -20.64
N ILE A 189 18.65 15.97 -19.49
CA ILE A 189 19.77 16.24 -18.57
C ILE A 189 20.35 14.93 -18.04
N ARG A 190 19.50 14.04 -17.57
CA ARG A 190 19.85 12.72 -17.02
C ARG A 190 20.62 11.87 -18.05
N ASP A 191 20.09 11.78 -19.26
CA ASP A 191 20.70 11.05 -20.34
C ASP A 191 22.09 11.61 -20.71
N ARG A 192 22.21 12.94 -20.70
CA ARG A 192 23.49 13.59 -20.95
C ARG A 192 24.52 13.30 -19.87
N ILE A 193 24.12 13.28 -18.60
CA ILE A 193 24.99 12.90 -17.49
C ILE A 193 25.40 11.43 -17.62
N ALA A 194 24.46 10.54 -17.95
CA ALA A 194 24.73 9.13 -18.14
C ALA A 194 25.74 8.88 -19.28
N GLN A 195 25.56 9.54 -20.43
CA GLN A 195 26.48 9.46 -21.56
C GLN A 195 27.88 9.96 -21.19
N ALA A 196 27.98 11.10 -20.49
CA ALA A 196 29.26 11.68 -20.09
C ALA A 196 30.04 10.79 -19.11
N ASN A 197 29.36 9.91 -18.38
CA ASN A 197 29.94 8.96 -17.44
C ASN A 197 29.99 7.52 -17.99
N ASN A 198 29.71 7.31 -19.28
CA ASN A 198 29.73 6.00 -19.95
C ASN A 198 28.80 4.96 -19.27
N ILE A 199 27.69 5.39 -18.70
CA ILE A 199 26.71 4.51 -18.08
C ILE A 199 25.91 3.83 -19.18
N LYS A 200 25.94 2.49 -19.18
CA LYS A 200 25.17 1.65 -20.10
C LYS A 200 24.20 0.80 -19.31
N ILE A 201 23.01 0.66 -19.85
CA ILE A 201 21.97 -0.22 -19.28
C ILE A 201 21.98 -1.51 -20.09
N GLU A 202 22.09 -2.63 -19.39
CA GLU A 202 22.07 -3.97 -19.94
C GLU A 202 20.75 -4.67 -19.59
N ASP A 203 20.40 -5.74 -20.30
CA ASP A 203 19.17 -6.51 -20.06
C ASP A 203 19.09 -7.02 -18.61
N ALA A 204 20.23 -7.34 -18.00
CA ALA A 204 20.31 -7.75 -16.60
C ALA A 204 19.85 -6.65 -15.64
N ASP A 205 20.18 -5.38 -15.91
CA ASP A 205 19.79 -4.24 -15.09
C ASP A 205 18.26 -4.01 -15.15
N ILE A 206 17.71 -4.14 -16.36
CA ILE A 206 16.28 -4.00 -16.60
C ILE A 206 15.50 -5.11 -15.87
N ARG A 207 15.99 -6.34 -15.97
CA ARG A 207 15.40 -7.49 -15.25
C ARG A 207 15.45 -7.31 -13.74
N GLU A 208 16.57 -6.85 -13.21
CA GLU A 208 16.71 -6.58 -11.78
C GLU A 208 15.70 -5.52 -11.31
N SER A 209 15.56 -4.42 -12.07
CA SER A 209 14.59 -3.36 -11.77
C SER A 209 13.15 -3.86 -11.83
N ALA A 210 12.81 -4.67 -12.84
CA ALA A 210 11.50 -5.30 -12.96
C ALA A 210 11.22 -6.26 -11.78
N ALA A 211 12.22 -7.06 -11.38
CA ALA A 211 12.09 -7.97 -10.23
C ALA A 211 11.91 -7.22 -8.90
N GLN A 212 12.59 -6.09 -8.71
CA GLN A 212 12.39 -5.26 -7.52
C GLN A 212 10.97 -4.66 -7.48
N MET A 213 10.47 -4.19 -8.61
CA MET A 213 9.10 -3.66 -8.72
C MET A 213 8.05 -4.76 -8.50
N ALA A 214 8.27 -5.95 -9.06
CA ALA A 214 7.40 -7.11 -8.83
C ALA A 214 7.34 -7.49 -7.35
N ARG A 215 8.48 -7.60 -6.67
CA ARG A 215 8.53 -7.89 -5.23
C ARG A 215 7.82 -6.83 -4.40
N ALA A 216 8.00 -5.53 -4.73
CA ALA A 216 7.30 -4.44 -4.06
C ALA A 216 5.79 -4.54 -4.25
N GLN A 217 5.33 -4.88 -5.44
CA GLN A 217 3.90 -5.08 -5.74
C GLN A 217 3.32 -6.26 -4.96
N PHE A 218 4.00 -7.41 -4.94
CA PHE A 218 3.55 -8.56 -4.13
C PHE A 218 3.51 -8.23 -2.64
N ALA A 219 4.49 -7.49 -2.12
CA ALA A 219 4.52 -7.06 -0.72
C ALA A 219 3.32 -6.18 -0.35
N GLN A 220 2.81 -5.33 -1.27
CA GLN A 220 1.60 -4.53 -1.05
C GLN A 220 0.34 -5.40 -0.86
N TYR A 221 0.33 -6.61 -1.43
CA TYR A 221 -0.72 -7.61 -1.24
C TYR A 221 -0.45 -8.57 -0.06
N GLY A 222 0.53 -8.25 0.80
CA GLY A 222 0.90 -9.07 1.96
C GLY A 222 1.75 -10.29 1.62
N MET A 223 2.19 -10.44 0.37
CA MET A 223 3.02 -11.55 -0.10
C MET A 223 4.51 -11.16 -0.09
N SER A 224 5.13 -11.13 1.09
CA SER A 224 6.53 -10.69 1.24
C SER A 224 7.57 -11.76 0.85
N ASN A 225 7.18 -13.04 0.88
CA ASN A 225 8.07 -14.18 0.63
C ASN A 225 7.65 -14.97 -0.61
N VAL A 226 7.57 -14.29 -1.76
CA VAL A 226 7.30 -14.95 -3.04
C VAL A 226 8.56 -15.63 -3.54
N PRO A 227 8.54 -16.95 -3.86
CA PRO A 227 9.69 -17.64 -4.42
C PRO A 227 10.18 -17.01 -5.72
N ASP A 228 11.50 -17.00 -5.94
CA ASP A 228 12.13 -16.37 -7.08
C ASP A 228 11.61 -16.88 -8.43
N GLU A 229 11.24 -18.15 -8.53
CA GLU A 229 10.66 -18.73 -9.74
C GLU A 229 9.36 -18.02 -10.18
N TYR A 230 8.51 -17.63 -9.24
CA TYR A 230 7.28 -16.85 -9.55
C TYR A 230 7.59 -15.42 -9.92
N ILE A 231 8.56 -14.82 -9.25
CA ILE A 231 9.06 -13.47 -9.60
C ILE A 231 9.60 -13.50 -11.04
N ASP A 232 10.43 -14.46 -11.39
CA ASP A 232 11.02 -14.58 -12.73
C ASP A 232 9.97 -14.78 -13.82
N LYS A 233 8.94 -15.59 -13.58
CA LYS A 233 7.81 -15.74 -14.51
C LYS A 233 7.08 -14.41 -14.70
N TYR A 234 6.78 -13.72 -13.61
CA TYR A 234 6.09 -12.44 -13.65
C TYR A 234 6.91 -11.37 -14.37
N VAL A 235 8.21 -11.29 -14.09
CA VAL A 235 9.16 -10.39 -14.79
C VAL A 235 9.21 -10.70 -16.28
N ASN A 236 9.27 -11.99 -16.66
CA ASN A 236 9.25 -12.37 -18.07
C ASN A 236 7.97 -11.88 -18.77
N ASP A 237 6.82 -11.94 -18.09
CA ASP A 237 5.56 -11.45 -18.66
C ASP A 237 5.53 -9.91 -18.75
N MET A 238 6.03 -9.20 -17.73
CA MET A 238 6.15 -7.74 -17.76
C MET A 238 7.05 -7.25 -18.90
N LEU A 239 8.15 -7.96 -19.18
CA LEU A 239 9.13 -7.57 -20.20
C LEU A 239 8.73 -7.96 -21.64
N LYS A 240 7.67 -8.74 -21.85
CA LYS A 240 7.16 -9.08 -23.21
C LYS A 240 6.63 -7.86 -23.95
N ASN A 241 6.03 -6.93 -23.25
CA ASN A 241 5.44 -5.75 -23.84
C ASN A 241 6.44 -4.58 -23.85
N ARG A 242 6.99 -4.28 -25.01
CA ARG A 242 7.99 -3.21 -25.16
C ARG A 242 7.52 -1.82 -24.71
N LYS A 243 6.22 -1.57 -24.67
CA LYS A 243 5.66 -0.28 -24.21
C LYS A 243 5.75 -0.12 -22.69
N ASP A 244 5.84 -1.24 -21.98
CA ASP A 244 5.86 -1.24 -20.51
C ASP A 244 7.28 -1.39 -19.92
N ILE A 245 8.31 -1.46 -20.79
CA ILE A 245 9.72 -1.60 -20.39
C ILE A 245 10.32 -0.28 -19.90
N GLU A 246 9.87 0.85 -20.41
CA GLU A 246 10.46 2.17 -20.13
C GLU A 246 10.63 2.48 -18.63
N PRO A 247 9.64 2.22 -17.76
CA PRO A 247 9.81 2.44 -16.32
C PRO A 247 10.94 1.60 -15.69
N PHE A 248 11.20 0.40 -16.21
CA PHE A 248 12.28 -0.45 -15.71
C PHE A 248 13.65 0.02 -16.19
N VAL A 249 13.72 0.52 -17.42
CA VAL A 249 14.94 1.16 -17.97
C VAL A 249 15.28 2.41 -17.17
N ASP A 250 14.28 3.25 -16.90
CA ASP A 250 14.45 4.46 -16.10
C ASP A 250 14.93 4.15 -14.69
N ALA A 251 14.32 3.18 -14.02
CA ALA A 251 14.72 2.75 -12.68
C ALA A 251 16.15 2.16 -12.66
N ALA A 252 16.50 1.38 -13.68
CA ALA A 252 17.85 0.84 -13.84
C ALA A 252 18.88 1.97 -14.07
N LEU A 253 18.54 2.95 -14.89
CA LEU A 253 19.38 4.10 -15.17
C LEU A 253 19.59 4.95 -13.90
N ASP A 254 18.53 5.26 -13.18
CA ASP A 254 18.60 6.04 -11.94
C ASP A 254 19.44 5.34 -10.88
N LYS A 255 19.33 4.02 -10.75
CA LYS A 255 20.14 3.20 -9.85
C LYS A 255 21.63 3.28 -10.20
N LYS A 256 22.00 3.04 -11.47
CA LYS A 256 23.38 3.13 -11.94
C LYS A 256 23.93 4.55 -11.84
N LEU A 257 23.12 5.53 -12.21
CA LEU A 257 23.49 6.94 -12.13
C LEU A 257 23.76 7.36 -10.69
N SER A 258 22.88 6.99 -9.74
CA SER A 258 23.09 7.24 -8.31
C SER A 258 24.41 6.65 -7.83
N ALA A 259 24.68 5.38 -8.16
CA ALA A 259 25.91 4.70 -7.75
C ALA A 259 27.16 5.43 -8.29
N VAL A 260 27.19 5.77 -9.58
CA VAL A 260 28.31 6.47 -10.20
C VAL A 260 28.48 7.88 -9.63
N LEU A 261 27.40 8.65 -9.55
CA LEU A 261 27.45 10.03 -9.06
C LEU A 261 27.96 10.11 -7.62
N LYS A 262 27.58 9.18 -6.74
CA LYS A 262 28.08 9.12 -5.36
C LYS A 262 29.60 8.96 -5.27
N THR A 263 30.25 8.41 -6.29
CA THR A 263 31.71 8.25 -6.32
C THR A 263 32.44 9.49 -6.81
N ILE A 264 31.81 10.31 -7.66
CA ILE A 264 32.46 11.44 -8.33
C ILE A 264 32.07 12.81 -7.76
N VAL A 265 30.95 12.92 -7.05
CA VAL A 265 30.52 14.20 -6.47
C VAL A 265 30.91 14.31 -5.00
N LYS A 266 31.09 15.54 -4.53
CA LYS A 266 31.32 15.82 -3.11
C LYS A 266 29.99 15.77 -2.35
N LEU A 267 29.78 14.72 -1.57
CA LEU A 267 28.57 14.51 -0.77
C LEU A 267 28.60 15.34 0.52
N LYS A 268 27.47 16.00 0.82
CA LYS A 268 27.22 16.58 2.13
C LYS A 268 26.27 15.66 2.90
N LYS A 269 26.83 14.74 3.67
CA LYS A 269 26.06 13.81 4.49
C LYS A 269 25.48 14.54 5.70
N LYS A 270 24.20 14.31 6.00
CA LYS A 270 23.51 14.81 7.19
C LYS A 270 22.77 13.64 7.86
N SER A 271 23.00 13.47 9.15
CA SER A 271 22.22 12.52 9.97
C SER A 271 20.94 13.22 10.41
N VAL A 272 19.81 12.57 10.19
CA VAL A 272 18.47 13.09 10.55
C VAL A 272 17.63 11.97 11.17
N SER A 273 16.58 12.31 11.92
CA SER A 273 15.58 11.33 12.35
C SER A 273 14.72 10.87 11.16
N LEU A 274 14.01 9.75 11.33
CA LEU A 274 13.10 9.23 10.30
C LEU A 274 11.99 10.24 9.98
N ASP A 275 11.43 10.91 10.99
CA ASP A 275 10.40 11.94 10.80
C ASP A 275 10.91 13.16 10.03
N GLU A 276 12.13 13.58 10.30
CA GLU A 276 12.79 14.67 9.54
C GLU A 276 13.07 14.24 8.12
N PHE A 277 13.49 12.98 7.92
CA PHE A 277 13.77 12.43 6.61
C PHE A 277 12.49 12.35 5.75
N ASN A 278 11.40 11.85 6.30
CA ASN A 278 10.11 11.78 5.62
C ASN A 278 9.64 13.15 5.13
N LYS A 279 9.81 14.20 5.94
CA LYS A 279 9.51 15.58 5.54
C LYS A 279 10.39 16.10 4.40
N LEU A 280 11.62 15.57 4.26
CA LEU A 280 12.52 15.95 3.16
C LEU A 280 12.17 15.28 1.83
N ILE A 281 11.41 14.17 1.85
CA ILE A 281 10.98 13.44 0.65
C ILE A 281 9.57 13.85 0.24
N GLU A 282 8.75 14.40 1.15
CA GLU A 282 7.41 14.85 0.81
C GLU A 282 7.45 15.82 -0.37
N PRO A 283 6.62 15.58 -1.42
CA PRO A 283 6.52 16.50 -2.53
C PRO A 283 6.12 17.88 -2.03
N THR A 284 6.85 18.92 -2.37
CA THR A 284 6.41 20.28 -2.15
C THR A 284 5.10 20.51 -2.89
N ASP A 285 4.21 21.36 -2.37
CA ASP A 285 2.84 21.59 -2.88
C ASP A 285 2.74 21.90 -4.40
N THR A 286 3.86 22.17 -5.05
CA THR A 286 3.99 22.37 -6.50
C THR A 286 4.07 21.07 -7.32
N GLU A 287 4.27 19.90 -6.67
CA GLU A 287 4.51 18.62 -7.34
C GLU A 287 3.40 17.57 -7.11
N LYS A 288 2.32 17.92 -6.40
CA LYS A 288 1.23 16.96 -6.15
C LYS A 288 0.52 16.62 -7.46
N PRO A 289 0.51 15.35 -7.90
CA PRO A 289 -0.29 14.95 -9.05
C PRO A 289 -1.76 15.25 -8.76
N VAL A 290 -2.43 15.92 -9.68
CA VAL A 290 -3.87 16.19 -9.59
C VAL A 290 -4.59 14.85 -9.54
N LYS A 291 -5.07 14.44 -8.36
CA LYS A 291 -5.87 13.23 -8.19
C LYS A 291 -7.05 13.32 -9.16
N ALA A 292 -7.06 12.46 -10.18
CA ALA A 292 -8.19 12.30 -11.07
C ALA A 292 -9.42 11.97 -10.21
N LYS A 293 -10.43 12.85 -10.21
CA LYS A 293 -11.74 12.57 -9.62
C LYS A 293 -12.30 11.36 -10.35
N ARG A 294 -12.37 10.21 -9.70
CA ARG A 294 -13.16 9.06 -10.16
C ARG A 294 -14.58 9.57 -10.35
N THR A 295 -14.98 9.81 -11.58
CA THR A 295 -16.35 10.04 -11.96
C THR A 295 -17.13 8.77 -11.68
N LYS A 296 -17.99 8.79 -10.66
CA LYS A 296 -19.09 7.85 -10.49
C LYS A 296 -20.04 8.03 -11.67
N LYS A 297 -19.82 7.25 -12.73
CA LYS A 297 -20.75 7.13 -13.86
C LYS A 297 -20.59 5.76 -14.50
N ALA A 298 -21.18 4.73 -13.88
CA ALA A 298 -21.61 3.49 -14.50
C ALA A 298 -22.40 2.68 -13.46
N ASP A 299 -23.67 3.07 -13.22
CA ASP A 299 -24.70 2.17 -12.69
C ASP A 299 -26.05 2.86 -12.90
N LYS A 300 -26.40 3.00 -14.20
CA LYS A 300 -27.78 3.30 -14.61
C LYS A 300 -27.95 2.98 -16.10
N ALA A 301 -27.90 1.70 -16.41
CA ALA A 301 -28.41 1.17 -17.69
C ALA A 301 -28.48 -0.36 -17.61
N GLU A 302 -29.43 -0.87 -16.81
CA GLU A 302 -29.98 -2.24 -16.94
C GLU A 302 -31.19 -2.32 -16.04
N ASN A 303 -32.29 -1.67 -16.45
CA ASN A 303 -33.63 -2.01 -16.00
C ASN A 303 -34.68 -1.27 -16.82
N GLU A 304 -34.63 -1.49 -18.13
CA GLU A 304 -35.79 -1.34 -19.01
C GLU A 304 -35.61 -2.33 -20.17
N GLU A 305 -36.06 -3.56 -19.97
CA GLU A 305 -36.64 -4.50 -20.93
C GLU A 305 -36.75 -5.90 -20.30
N LYS A 306 -37.84 -6.16 -19.62
CA LYS A 306 -38.76 -7.30 -19.71
C LYS A 306 -39.66 -7.35 -18.49
#